data_4cb4a1056bc2eecb82f4ce4d1a496412
#
_entry.id   4cb4a1056bc2eecb82f4ce4d1a496412
#
_cell.length_a   1.000
_cell.length_b   1.000
_cell.length_c   1.000
_cell.angle_alpha   90.00
_cell.angle_beta   90.00
_cell.angle_gamma   90.00
#
_symmetry.space_group_name_H-M   'P 1'
#
loop_
_entity.id
_entity.type
_entity.pdbx_description
1 polymer ?
#
loop_
_entity_poly.entity_id
_entity_poly.type
_entity_poly.pdbx_seq_one_letter_code
_entity_poly.pdbx_strand_id
1 'polypeptide(L)'
;VEQAERLAQVSPDGKLPQTQEQREQAMRAGYERLRGQFEQVREAYPQAELAQELDDPAFMRLVVRGVDAKSAYELTHLQELRKSAVAYGARRAREELTAAMQAGYLRPREGGMAQSGCGAFAESPEQWSRKTREELKTRARRGEKVCL
;
A
#
# COMPACT_ATOMS: atom_id res chain seq x y z
N VAL A 1 14.51 34.44 9.52
CA VAL A 1 15.09 34.80 10.83
C VAL A 1 14.41 33.98 11.95
N GLU A 2 13.10 33.86 11.92
CA GLU A 2 12.32 33.15 12.95
C GLU A 2 12.58 31.62 13.02
N GLN A 3 12.88 30.99 11.89
CA GLN A 3 13.20 29.55 11.82
C GLN A 3 14.59 29.25 12.43
N ALA A 4 15.54 30.14 12.24
CA ALA A 4 16.88 30.02 12.81
C ALA A 4 16.87 30.15 14.35
N GLU A 5 15.98 30.98 14.89
CA GLU A 5 15.82 31.11 16.35
C GLU A 5 15.21 29.84 16.98
N ARG A 6 14.35 29.12 16.27
CA ARG A 6 13.79 27.85 16.73
C ARG A 6 14.82 26.73 16.79
N LEU A 7 15.79 26.69 15.85
CA LEU A 7 16.89 25.75 15.89
C LEU A 7 17.87 25.99 17.03
N ALA A 8 18.02 27.24 17.46
CA ALA A 8 18.88 27.58 18.60
C ALA A 8 18.35 27.07 19.94
N GLN A 9 17.04 26.75 20.04
CA GLN A 9 16.42 26.21 21.26
C GLN A 9 16.74 24.71 21.48
N VAL A 10 17.33 24.02 20.52
CA VAL A 10 17.70 22.59 20.60
C VAL A 10 19.16 22.41 20.99
N SER A 11 19.63 23.13 21.97
CA SER A 11 20.97 22.90 22.50
C SER A 11 20.96 21.63 23.38
N PRO A 12 21.97 20.72 23.24
CA PRO A 12 22.01 19.46 23.99
C PRO A 12 22.12 19.65 25.52
N ASP A 13 22.53 20.85 25.96
CA ASP A 13 22.73 21.15 27.39
C ASP A 13 21.54 21.83 28.06
N GLY A 14 20.41 22.04 27.38
CA GLY A 14 19.18 22.65 27.93
C GLY A 14 19.34 24.08 28.43
N LYS A 15 20.48 24.73 28.20
CA LYS A 15 20.74 26.12 28.54
C LYS A 15 20.46 27.03 27.34
N LEU A 16 19.57 28.00 27.56
CA LEU A 16 19.29 29.02 26.55
C LEU A 16 20.56 29.86 26.31
N PRO A 17 20.98 30.07 25.05
CA PRO A 17 22.13 30.89 24.74
C PRO A 17 21.90 32.34 25.17
N GLN A 18 22.80 32.89 26.00
CA GLN A 18 22.65 34.22 26.60
C GLN A 18 23.23 35.32 25.74
N THR A 19 24.18 35.00 24.84
CA THR A 19 24.82 35.97 23.94
C THR A 19 24.44 35.70 22.49
N GLN A 20 24.54 36.73 21.64
CA GLN A 20 24.23 36.60 20.21
C GLN A 20 25.18 35.62 19.50
N GLU A 21 26.46 35.64 19.86
CA GLU A 21 27.44 34.67 19.34
C GLU A 21 27.12 33.21 19.70
N GLN A 22 26.69 32.99 20.93
CA GLN A 22 26.25 31.65 21.37
C GLN A 22 25.00 31.18 20.61
N ARG A 23 24.08 32.07 20.30
CA ARG A 23 22.90 31.74 19.49
C ARG A 23 23.27 31.36 18.06
N GLU A 24 24.17 32.11 17.44
CA GLU A 24 24.66 31.82 16.08
C GLU A 24 25.41 30.48 16.03
N GLN A 25 26.25 30.20 17.03
CA GLN A 25 26.95 28.92 17.12
C GLN A 25 25.98 27.77 17.34
N ALA A 26 24.99 27.91 18.20
CA ALA A 26 23.95 26.91 18.44
C ALA A 26 23.10 26.66 17.17
N MET A 27 22.78 27.72 16.44
CA MET A 27 22.07 27.58 15.15
C MET A 27 22.87 26.81 14.12
N ARG A 28 24.16 27.16 13.94
CA ARG A 28 25.05 26.44 13.00
C ARG A 28 25.18 24.98 13.38
N ALA A 29 25.45 24.69 14.64
CA ALA A 29 25.56 23.32 15.14
C ALA A 29 24.23 22.53 15.02
N GLY A 30 23.07 23.18 15.22
CA GLY A 30 21.75 22.60 15.02
C GLY A 30 21.49 22.28 13.55
N TYR A 31 21.84 23.20 12.66
CA TYR A 31 21.69 22.99 11.22
C TYR A 31 22.60 21.87 10.69
N GLU A 32 23.86 21.82 11.09
CA GLU A 32 24.80 20.76 10.70
C GLU A 32 24.33 19.38 11.19
N ARG A 33 23.83 19.31 12.42
CA ARG A 33 23.24 18.07 12.95
C ARG A 33 22.04 17.64 12.13
N LEU A 34 21.10 18.53 11.89
CA LEU A 34 19.92 18.25 11.07
C LEU A 34 20.29 17.82 9.65
N ARG A 35 21.28 18.49 9.04
CA ARG A 35 21.81 18.12 7.73
C ARG A 35 22.36 16.70 7.73
N GLY A 36 23.15 16.33 8.75
CA GLY A 36 23.67 14.96 8.88
C GLY A 36 22.58 13.91 9.07
N GLN A 37 21.53 14.21 9.84
CA GLN A 37 20.36 13.33 9.98
C GLN A 37 19.56 13.24 8.68
N PHE A 38 19.50 14.33 7.90
CA PHE A 38 18.73 14.36 6.67
C PHE A 38 19.36 13.53 5.54
N GLU A 39 20.65 13.24 5.60
CA GLU A 39 21.28 12.26 4.68
C GLU A 39 20.60 10.88 4.78
N GLN A 40 20.23 10.44 5.98
CA GLN A 40 19.49 9.19 6.19
C GLN A 40 18.07 9.26 5.60
N VAL A 41 17.45 10.45 5.62
CA VAL A 41 16.16 10.67 4.96
C VAL A 41 16.31 10.53 3.44
N ARG A 42 17.35 11.12 2.85
CA ARG A 42 17.60 11.04 1.40
C ARG A 42 17.93 9.63 0.92
N GLU A 43 18.61 8.82 1.74
CA GLU A 43 18.82 7.40 1.42
C GLU A 43 17.51 6.62 1.30
N ALA A 44 16.55 6.89 2.20
CA ALA A 44 15.25 6.23 2.19
C ALA A 44 14.25 6.89 1.20
N TYR A 45 14.33 8.20 1.05
CA TYR A 45 13.40 9.03 0.26
C TYR A 45 14.19 9.98 -0.66
N PRO A 46 14.66 9.54 -1.83
CA PRO A 46 15.52 10.33 -2.70
C PRO A 46 14.92 11.66 -3.17
N GLN A 47 13.58 11.78 -3.15
CA GLN A 47 12.86 12.99 -3.51
C GLN A 47 12.78 14.02 -2.37
N ALA A 48 13.22 13.68 -1.15
CA ALA A 48 13.16 14.59 -0.02
C ALA A 48 14.22 15.70 -0.15
N GLU A 49 13.81 16.96 -0.01
CA GLU A 49 14.66 18.13 -0.06
C GLU A 49 14.63 18.87 1.29
N LEU A 50 15.80 19.00 1.94
CA LEU A 50 15.91 19.65 3.25
C LEU A 50 15.36 21.08 3.23
N ALA A 51 15.56 21.82 2.13
CA ALA A 51 15.09 23.19 2.03
C ALA A 51 13.55 23.28 2.12
N GLN A 52 12.84 22.36 1.48
CA GLN A 52 11.37 22.31 1.52
C GLN A 52 10.86 21.92 2.93
N GLU A 53 11.53 20.96 3.56
CA GLU A 53 11.17 20.50 4.90
C GLU A 53 11.41 21.59 5.98
N LEU A 54 12.43 22.40 5.82
CA LEU A 54 12.69 23.53 6.72
C LEU A 54 11.58 24.60 6.66
N ASP A 55 10.91 24.72 5.51
CA ASP A 55 9.78 25.63 5.33
C ASP A 55 8.45 25.04 5.87
N ASP A 56 8.40 23.72 6.11
CA ASP A 56 7.21 23.09 6.71
C ASP A 56 7.19 23.28 8.24
N PRO A 57 6.20 24.01 8.77
CA PRO A 57 6.06 24.24 10.20
C PRO A 57 5.72 22.96 10.99
N ALA A 58 5.18 21.91 10.35
CA ALA A 58 4.90 20.65 11.00
C ALA A 58 6.19 19.87 11.24
N PHE A 59 7.04 19.76 10.24
CA PHE A 59 8.37 19.15 10.33
C PHE A 59 9.22 19.86 11.39
N MET A 60 9.31 21.18 11.30
CA MET A 60 10.12 21.99 12.24
C MET A 60 9.68 21.84 13.70
N ARG A 61 8.36 21.76 13.96
CA ARG A 61 7.85 21.50 15.32
C ARG A 61 8.31 20.17 15.91
N LEU A 62 8.40 19.13 15.08
CA LEU A 62 8.87 17.81 15.50
C LEU A 62 10.37 17.83 15.80
N VAL A 63 11.16 18.42 14.90
CA VAL A 63 12.62 18.55 15.07
C VAL A 63 12.97 19.36 16.33
N VAL A 64 12.27 20.49 16.57
CA VAL A 64 12.47 21.31 17.77
C VAL A 64 12.12 20.55 19.05
N ARG A 65 11.20 19.60 19.01
CA ARG A 65 10.87 18.71 20.13
C ARG A 65 11.87 17.55 20.32
N GLY A 66 12.90 17.48 19.47
CA GLY A 66 13.94 16.46 19.57
C GLY A 66 13.64 15.16 18.82
N VAL A 67 12.62 15.18 17.95
CA VAL A 67 12.36 14.04 17.04
C VAL A 67 13.44 14.05 15.95
N ASP A 68 14.00 12.89 15.64
CA ASP A 68 14.97 12.76 14.56
C ASP A 68 14.38 13.11 13.19
N ALA A 69 15.20 13.58 12.26
CA ALA A 69 14.76 14.07 10.98
C ALA A 69 13.97 13.04 10.16
N LYS A 70 14.36 11.76 10.22
CA LYS A 70 13.68 10.69 9.49
C LYS A 70 12.26 10.46 10.01
N SER A 71 12.11 10.29 11.32
CA SER A 71 10.79 10.13 11.96
C SER A 71 9.92 11.37 11.78
N ALA A 72 10.51 12.58 11.84
CA ALA A 72 9.79 13.82 11.59
C ALA A 72 9.24 13.85 10.15
N TYR A 73 10.07 13.50 9.15
CA TYR A 73 9.66 13.41 7.75
C TYR A 73 8.54 12.38 7.55
N GLU A 74 8.71 11.17 8.08
CA GLU A 74 7.72 10.10 7.95
C GLU A 74 6.37 10.48 8.59
N LEU A 75 6.39 11.18 9.73
CA LEU A 75 5.17 11.65 10.39
C LEU A 75 4.47 12.76 9.60
N THR A 76 5.24 13.70 9.06
CA THR A 76 4.71 14.81 8.27
C THR A 76 4.08 14.32 6.96
N HIS A 77 4.77 13.40 6.26
CA HIS A 77 4.32 12.86 4.98
C HIS A 77 3.60 11.51 5.08
N LEU A 78 3.16 11.11 6.28
CA LEU A 78 2.57 9.79 6.53
C LEU A 78 1.44 9.42 5.57
N GLN A 79 0.56 10.38 5.25
CA GLN A 79 -0.58 10.12 4.37
C GLN A 79 -0.13 9.88 2.92
N GLU A 80 0.87 10.61 2.47
CA GLU A 80 1.43 10.48 1.11
C GLU A 80 2.21 9.18 0.96
N LEU A 81 3.02 8.86 1.96
CA LEU A 81 3.75 7.59 2.02
C LEU A 81 2.81 6.38 2.02
N ARG A 82 1.71 6.45 2.76
CA ARG A 82 0.68 5.42 2.75
C ARG A 82 0.01 5.26 1.38
N LYS A 83 -0.37 6.37 0.75
CA LYS A 83 -0.97 6.35 -0.59
C LYS A 83 -0.01 5.75 -1.62
N SER A 84 1.26 6.15 -1.59
CA SER A 84 2.28 5.64 -2.51
C SER A 84 2.56 4.15 -2.28
N ALA A 85 2.63 3.70 -1.03
CA ALA A 85 2.81 2.30 -0.68
C ALA A 85 1.63 1.42 -1.16
N VAL A 86 0.39 1.88 -0.97
CA VAL A 86 -0.81 1.19 -1.47
C VAL A 86 -0.82 1.14 -2.99
N ALA A 87 -0.50 2.24 -3.66
CA ALA A 87 -0.43 2.30 -5.12
C ALA A 87 0.65 1.37 -5.68
N TYR A 88 1.82 1.34 -5.05
CA TYR A 88 2.91 0.42 -5.41
C TYR A 88 2.48 -1.04 -5.23
N GLY A 89 1.92 -1.40 -4.07
CA GLY A 89 1.43 -2.75 -3.79
C GLY A 89 0.36 -3.21 -4.78
N ALA A 90 -0.59 -2.33 -5.12
CA ALA A 90 -1.63 -2.63 -6.10
C ALA A 90 -1.06 -2.83 -7.52
N ARG A 91 -0.06 -2.03 -7.91
CA ARG A 91 0.64 -2.21 -9.20
C ARG A 91 1.36 -3.54 -9.26
N ARG A 92 2.16 -3.83 -8.24
CA ARG A 92 2.90 -5.08 -8.15
C ARG A 92 2.00 -6.32 -8.16
N ALA A 93 0.91 -6.29 -7.41
CA ALA A 93 -0.08 -7.38 -7.42
C ALA A 93 -0.70 -7.61 -8.81
N ARG A 94 -0.98 -6.53 -9.55
CA ARG A 94 -1.49 -6.63 -10.95
C ARG A 94 -0.43 -7.22 -11.89
N GLU A 95 0.82 -6.80 -11.75
CA GLU A 95 1.93 -7.32 -12.56
C GLU A 95 2.15 -8.82 -12.28
N GLU A 96 2.15 -9.22 -11.01
CA GLU A 96 2.28 -10.62 -10.60
C GLU A 96 1.09 -11.47 -11.10
N LEU A 97 -0.14 -10.95 -11.00
CA LEU A 97 -1.33 -11.62 -11.51
C LEU A 97 -1.27 -11.78 -13.04
N THR A 98 -0.86 -10.73 -13.76
CA THR A 98 -0.71 -10.76 -15.23
C THR A 98 0.36 -11.77 -15.65
N ALA A 99 1.48 -11.76 -14.95
CA ALA A 99 2.56 -12.73 -15.19
C ALA A 99 2.10 -14.17 -14.91
N ALA A 100 1.36 -14.40 -13.83
CA ALA A 100 0.80 -15.72 -13.50
C ALA A 100 -0.23 -16.19 -14.54
N MET A 101 -1.06 -15.28 -15.06
CA MET A 101 -2.00 -15.58 -16.15
C MET A 101 -1.26 -15.94 -17.45
N GLN A 102 -0.23 -15.17 -17.81
CA GLN A 102 0.60 -15.43 -18.99
C GLN A 102 1.37 -16.74 -18.87
N ALA A 103 1.86 -17.08 -17.68
CA ALA A 103 2.52 -18.36 -17.41
C ALA A 103 1.55 -19.55 -17.37
N GLY A 104 0.24 -19.32 -17.45
CA GLY A 104 -0.78 -20.36 -17.46
C GLY A 104 -1.13 -20.95 -16.08
N TYR A 105 -0.54 -20.42 -14.99
CA TYR A 105 -0.83 -20.88 -13.63
C TYR A 105 -2.23 -20.49 -13.15
N LEU A 106 -2.76 -19.39 -13.66
CA LEU A 106 -4.09 -18.89 -13.38
C LEU A 106 -4.89 -18.78 -14.69
N ARG A 107 -4.99 -19.85 -15.45
CA ARG A 107 -6.05 -19.89 -16.45
C ARG A 107 -7.36 -19.75 -15.67
N PRO A 108 -8.22 -18.73 -15.99
CA PRO A 108 -9.60 -18.82 -15.61
C PRO A 108 -10.03 -20.20 -16.10
N ARG A 109 -10.42 -21.09 -15.21
CA ARG A 109 -11.24 -22.22 -15.64
C ARG A 109 -12.47 -21.52 -16.22
N GLU A 110 -12.40 -21.24 -17.54
CA GLU A 110 -13.62 -21.11 -18.27
C GLU A 110 -14.40 -22.32 -17.80
N GLY A 111 -15.56 -22.03 -17.16
CA GLY A 111 -16.36 -23.11 -16.64
C GLY A 111 -16.63 -24.05 -17.79
N GLY A 112 -15.62 -24.87 -18.08
CA GLY A 112 -15.86 -26.11 -18.75
C GLY A 112 -16.98 -26.66 -17.95
N MET A 113 -18.16 -26.67 -18.51
CA MET A 113 -19.27 -27.40 -17.96
C MET A 113 -18.61 -28.61 -17.34
N ALA A 114 -18.49 -28.59 -15.99
CA ALA A 114 -18.22 -29.80 -15.31
C ALA A 114 -19.19 -30.73 -16.00
N GLN A 115 -18.64 -31.66 -16.73
CA GLN A 115 -19.38 -32.82 -17.17
C GLN A 115 -19.79 -33.49 -15.86
N SER A 116 -20.71 -32.76 -15.16
CA SER A 116 -21.54 -33.38 -14.12
C SER A 116 -22.11 -34.52 -14.89
N GLY A 117 -21.78 -35.75 -14.47
CA GLY A 117 -22.22 -36.97 -15.09
C GLY A 117 -23.72 -37.02 -15.28
N CYS A 118 -24.18 -36.23 -16.18
CA CYS A 118 -25.45 -36.32 -16.82
C CYS A 118 -25.27 -37.55 -17.70
N GLY A 119 -25.68 -38.68 -17.16
CA GLY A 119 -25.82 -39.89 -18.00
C GLY A 119 -26.63 -39.45 -19.19
N ALA A 120 -25.97 -39.28 -20.32
CA ALA A 120 -26.65 -39.00 -21.57
C ALA A 120 -27.64 -40.14 -21.75
N PHE A 121 -28.92 -39.84 -21.75
CA PHE A 121 -29.88 -40.81 -22.21
C PHE A 121 -29.56 -41.13 -23.64
N ALA A 122 -29.12 -42.38 -23.88
CA ALA A 122 -28.70 -42.82 -25.21
C ALA A 122 -29.85 -42.89 -26.22
N GLU A 123 -31.08 -42.68 -25.74
CA GLU A 123 -32.31 -42.75 -26.54
C GLU A 123 -32.89 -41.38 -26.79
N SER A 124 -33.32 -41.09 -28.02
CA SER A 124 -33.99 -39.86 -28.35
C SER A 124 -35.33 -39.72 -27.61
N PRO A 125 -35.77 -38.48 -27.28
CA PRO A 125 -36.99 -38.23 -26.50
C PRO A 125 -38.23 -38.89 -27.04
N GLU A 126 -38.29 -39.18 -28.33
CA GLU A 126 -39.38 -39.81 -29.01
C GLU A 126 -39.54 -41.31 -28.65
N GLN A 127 -38.42 -41.93 -28.32
CA GLN A 127 -38.35 -43.37 -27.98
C GLN A 127 -38.52 -43.66 -26.50
N TRP A 128 -38.66 -42.63 -25.63
CA TRP A 128 -38.80 -42.81 -24.20
C TRP A 128 -40.11 -43.48 -23.81
N SER A 129 -40.00 -44.50 -23.02
CA SER A 129 -41.16 -45.19 -22.42
C SER A 129 -41.93 -44.22 -21.51
N ARG A 130 -43.23 -44.52 -21.28
CA ARG A 130 -44.04 -43.73 -20.35
C ARG A 130 -43.42 -43.65 -18.97
N LYS A 131 -42.82 -44.73 -18.50
CA LYS A 131 -42.14 -44.82 -17.20
C LYS A 131 -40.92 -43.87 -17.13
N THR A 132 -40.09 -43.86 -18.14
CA THR A 132 -38.92 -42.99 -18.25
C THR A 132 -39.33 -41.51 -18.22
N ARG A 133 -40.38 -41.13 -18.93
CA ARG A 133 -40.90 -39.75 -18.95
C ARG A 133 -41.42 -39.30 -17.56
N GLU A 134 -42.08 -40.22 -16.79
CA GLU A 134 -42.55 -39.91 -15.44
C GLU A 134 -41.41 -39.80 -14.43
N GLU A 135 -40.39 -40.62 -14.53
CA GLU A 135 -39.18 -40.54 -13.72
C GLU A 135 -38.43 -39.21 -13.97
N LEU A 136 -38.28 -38.80 -15.20
CA LEU A 136 -37.68 -37.54 -15.58
C LEU A 136 -38.45 -36.33 -15.07
N LYS A 137 -39.81 -36.38 -15.14
CA LYS A 137 -40.67 -35.34 -14.54
C LYS A 137 -40.49 -35.26 -13.02
N THR A 138 -40.37 -36.39 -12.36
CA THR A 138 -40.20 -36.46 -10.90
C THR A 138 -38.85 -35.90 -10.49
N ARG A 139 -37.79 -36.21 -11.22
CA ARG A 139 -36.44 -35.64 -11.01
C ARG A 139 -36.39 -34.14 -11.23
N ALA A 140 -37.02 -33.67 -12.33
CA ALA A 140 -37.14 -32.26 -12.60
C ALA A 140 -37.89 -31.49 -11.51
N ARG A 141 -38.99 -32.07 -10.97
CA ARG A 141 -39.72 -31.47 -9.84
C ARG A 141 -38.89 -31.39 -8.55
N ARG A 142 -37.89 -32.24 -8.38
CA ARG A 142 -36.94 -32.23 -7.25
C ARG A 142 -35.79 -31.23 -7.48
N GLY A 143 -35.77 -30.54 -8.61
CA GLY A 143 -34.72 -29.59 -8.95
C GLY A 143 -33.42 -30.23 -9.43
N GLU A 144 -33.43 -31.51 -9.75
CA GLU A 144 -32.29 -32.20 -10.34
C GLU A 144 -32.12 -31.77 -11.79
N LYS A 145 -30.89 -31.49 -12.19
CA LYS A 145 -30.60 -31.17 -13.60
C LYS A 145 -30.81 -32.41 -14.44
N VAL A 146 -31.75 -32.37 -15.32
CA VAL A 146 -32.02 -33.42 -16.32
C VAL A 146 -31.40 -32.95 -17.63
N CYS A 147 -30.36 -33.64 -18.09
CA CYS A 147 -29.76 -33.37 -19.42
C CYS A 147 -30.46 -34.29 -20.44
N LEU A 148 -30.98 -33.68 -21.47
CA LEU A 148 -31.58 -34.31 -22.64
C LEU A 148 -30.58 -34.49 -23.74
#